data_d421e4aab9949e87e8b2435aa2ebb6e3
#
_entry.id   d421e4aab9949e87e8b2435aa2ebb6e3
#
_cell.length_a   1.000
_cell.length_b   1.000
_cell.length_c   1.000
_cell.angle_alpha   90.00
_cell.angle_beta   90.00
_cell.angle_gamma   90.00
#
_symmetry.space_group_name_H-M   'P 1'
#
loop_
_entity.id
_entity.type
_entity.pdbx_description
1 polymer ?
#
loop_
_entity_poly.entity_id
_entity_poly.type
_entity_poly.pdbx_seq_one_letter_code
_entity_poly.pdbx_strand_id
1 'polypeptide(L)'
;MKKFTLINKARSRIKVFEPLEDSSKKSSMINAILISYGCVFKRSSKPVMKGSRVESIEAARNEYKKLLEDGWVKTYRFNNF
;
A
#
# COMPACT_ATOMS: atom_id res chain seq x y z
N MET A 1 2.06 -10.99 7.01
CA MET A 1 1.21 -10.07 6.22
C MET A 1 1.81 -9.89 4.84
N LYS A 2 1.01 -10.04 3.82
CA LYS A 2 1.48 -9.89 2.44
C LYS A 2 1.24 -8.46 1.95
N LYS A 3 2.04 -8.05 1.00
CA LYS A 3 1.85 -6.77 0.30
C LYS A 3 0.46 -6.73 -0.35
N PHE A 4 -0.23 -5.61 -0.22
CA PHE A 4 -1.52 -5.43 -0.87
C PHE A 4 -1.67 -4.00 -1.37
N THR A 5 -2.57 -3.82 -2.33
CA THR A 5 -2.81 -2.54 -3.00
C THR A 5 -4.27 -2.13 -2.83
N LEU A 6 -4.49 -0.87 -2.50
CA LEU A 6 -5.80 -0.25 -2.46
C LEU A 6 -5.93 0.74 -3.62
N ILE A 7 -7.11 0.80 -4.20
CA ILE A 7 -7.42 1.76 -5.25
C ILE A 7 -8.62 2.60 -4.81
N ASN A 8 -8.60 3.88 -5.15
CA ASN A 8 -9.71 4.78 -4.78
C ASN A 8 -10.95 4.52 -5.65
N LYS A 9 -12.07 5.10 -5.24
CA LYS A 9 -13.36 4.92 -5.92
C LYS A 9 -13.31 5.38 -7.38
N ALA A 10 -12.60 6.45 -7.67
CA ALA A 10 -12.44 6.97 -9.03
C ALA A 10 -11.45 6.15 -9.88
N ARG A 11 -10.76 5.18 -9.28
CA ARG A 11 -9.73 4.36 -9.94
C ARG A 11 -8.59 5.17 -10.54
N SER A 12 -8.26 6.27 -9.90
CA SER A 12 -7.21 7.19 -10.35
C SER A 12 -5.98 7.20 -9.45
N ARG A 13 -6.10 6.68 -8.23
CA ARG A 13 -4.99 6.67 -7.26
C ARG A 13 -4.90 5.32 -6.58
N ILE A 14 -3.66 4.91 -6.28
CA ILE A 14 -3.40 3.67 -5.55
C ILE A 14 -2.49 3.95 -4.36
N LYS A 15 -2.60 3.07 -3.37
CA LYS A 15 -1.64 2.99 -2.26
C LYS A 15 -1.26 1.53 -2.06
N VAL A 16 0.04 1.27 -1.95
CA VAL A 16 0.58 -0.06 -1.76
C VAL A 16 1.13 -0.16 -0.35
N PHE A 17 0.66 -1.14 0.41
CA PHE A 17 1.10 -1.41 1.77
C PHE A 17 2.00 -2.62 1.76
N GLU A 18 3.27 -2.44 2.10
CA GLU A 18 4.26 -3.51 2.09
C GLU A 18 4.88 -3.66 3.47
N PRO A 19 4.76 -4.83 4.11
CA PRO A 19 5.39 -5.04 5.40
C PRO A 19 6.91 -5.07 5.27
N LEU A 20 7.59 -4.37 6.18
CA LEU A 20 9.05 -4.36 6.25
C LEU A 20 9.49 -5.25 7.39
N GLU A 21 10.29 -6.24 7.09
CA GLU A 21 10.88 -7.14 8.08
C GLU A 21 12.27 -6.65 8.47
N ASP A 22 12.55 -6.72 9.77
CA ASP A 22 13.90 -6.45 10.24
C ASP A 22 14.73 -7.71 10.14
N SER A 23 15.49 -7.82 9.06
CA SER A 23 16.32 -9.00 8.78
C SER A 23 17.51 -9.15 9.75
N SER A 24 17.81 -8.13 10.56
CA SER A 24 18.90 -8.21 11.53
C SER A 24 18.48 -8.93 12.82
N LYS A 25 17.20 -9.20 13.01
CA LYS A 25 16.68 -9.90 14.18
C LYS A 25 16.34 -11.34 13.83
N LYS A 26 16.59 -12.25 14.77
CA LYS A 26 16.30 -13.68 14.60
C LYS A 26 14.82 -14.00 14.50
N SER A 27 13.95 -13.12 14.96
CA SER A 27 12.50 -13.26 14.81
C SER A 27 12.04 -12.40 13.65
N SER A 28 11.33 -12.99 12.69
CA SER A 28 10.76 -12.28 11.54
C SER A 28 9.61 -11.35 11.98
N MET A 29 9.91 -10.39 12.86
CA MET A 29 8.88 -9.45 13.29
C MET A 29 8.77 -8.29 12.30
N ILE A 30 7.54 -8.02 11.87
CA ILE A 30 7.26 -6.85 11.05
C ILE A 30 7.29 -5.63 11.95
N ASN A 31 8.25 -4.74 11.73
CA ASN A 31 8.41 -3.55 12.55
C ASN A 31 7.75 -2.31 11.96
N ALA A 32 7.52 -2.30 10.64
CA ALA A 32 7.00 -1.13 9.96
C ALA A 32 6.31 -1.53 8.66
N ILE A 33 5.57 -0.60 8.12
CA ILE A 33 4.89 -0.77 6.83
C ILE A 33 5.37 0.34 5.90
N LEU A 34 5.83 -0.05 4.72
CA LEU A 34 6.14 0.90 3.65
C LEU A 34 4.85 1.17 2.89
N ILE A 35 4.44 2.43 2.86
CA ILE A 35 3.25 2.86 2.12
C ILE A 35 3.70 3.65 0.92
N SER A 36 3.50 3.08 -0.27
CA SER A 36 3.81 3.74 -1.53
C SER A 36 2.51 4.25 -2.14
N TYR A 37 2.55 5.41 -2.79
CA TYR A 37 1.36 6.00 -3.39
C TYR A 37 1.66 6.43 -4.82
N GLY A 38 0.63 6.38 -5.65
CA GLY A 38 0.77 6.72 -7.06
C GLY A 38 -0.55 6.97 -7.74
N CYS A 39 -0.47 7.21 -9.03
CA CYS A 39 -1.62 7.51 -9.88
C CYS A 39 -1.79 6.44 -10.95
N VAL A 40 -3.03 6.19 -11.33
CA VAL A 40 -3.39 5.25 -12.39
C VAL A 40 -3.99 6.04 -13.54
N PHE A 41 -3.47 5.80 -14.74
CA PHE A 41 -3.97 6.46 -15.95
C PHE A 41 -4.69 5.43 -16.82
N LYS A 42 -5.79 5.83 -17.44
CA LYS A 42 -6.65 4.93 -18.23
C LYS A 42 -5.92 4.19 -19.34
N ARG A 43 -4.88 4.80 -19.92
CA ARG A 43 -4.15 4.22 -21.06
C ARG A 43 -2.88 3.49 -20.65
N SER A 44 -2.58 3.43 -19.37
CA SER A 44 -1.36 2.79 -18.90
C SER A 44 -1.70 1.52 -18.13
N SER A 45 -0.98 0.44 -18.42
CA SER A 45 -1.10 -0.80 -17.68
C SER A 45 -0.37 -0.76 -16.34
N LYS A 46 0.51 0.22 -16.15
CA LYS A 46 1.30 0.37 -14.92
C LYS A 46 0.99 1.71 -14.26
N PRO A 47 0.85 1.72 -12.93
CA PRO A 47 0.67 2.98 -12.22
C PRO A 47 1.97 3.78 -12.19
N VAL A 48 1.83 5.09 -12.08
CA VAL A 48 2.99 5.98 -11.90
C VAL A 48 3.12 6.24 -10.41
N MET A 49 4.15 5.69 -9.79
CA MET A 49 4.40 5.86 -8.36
C MET A 49 5.00 7.25 -8.10
N LYS A 50 4.45 7.94 -7.11
CA LYS A 50 4.84 9.31 -6.76
C LYS A 50 5.78 9.39 -5.58
N GLY A 51 5.68 8.45 -4.65
CA GLY A 51 6.53 8.43 -3.48
C GLY A 51 6.15 7.32 -2.52
N SER A 52 6.87 7.28 -1.40
CA SER A 52 6.61 6.31 -0.36
C SER A 52 7.02 6.87 0.99
N ARG A 53 6.49 6.29 2.06
CA ARG A 53 6.88 6.61 3.42
C ARG A 53 6.80 5.37 4.28
N VAL A 54 7.54 5.36 5.38
CA VAL A 54 7.52 4.27 6.35
C VAL A 54 6.65 4.71 7.54
N GLU A 55 5.72 3.85 7.93
CA GLU A 55 4.83 4.10 9.05
C GLU A 55 4.87 2.93 10.02
N SER A 56 4.50 3.19 11.29
CA SER A 56 4.30 2.13 12.25
C SER A 56 3.13 1.24 11.81
N ILE A 57 3.09 0.01 12.34
CA ILE A 57 1.99 -0.92 12.03
C ILE A 57 0.64 -0.30 12.44
N GLU A 58 0.61 0.35 13.60
CA GLU A 58 -0.61 0.97 14.10
C GLU A 58 -1.08 2.12 13.20
N ALA A 59 -0.17 3.01 12.80
CA ALA A 59 -0.50 4.11 11.90
C ALA A 59 -0.97 3.61 10.54
N ALA A 60 -0.32 2.56 10.01
CA ALA A 60 -0.72 1.96 8.75
C ALA A 60 -2.12 1.33 8.82
N ARG A 61 -2.43 0.65 9.94
CA ARG A 61 -3.77 0.09 10.16
C ARG A 61 -4.85 1.17 10.20
N ASN A 62 -4.56 2.27 10.87
CA ASN A 62 -5.50 3.38 10.96
C ASN A 62 -5.73 4.01 9.59
N GLU A 63 -4.68 4.19 8.81
CA GLU A 63 -4.81 4.69 7.44
C GLU A 63 -5.61 3.73 6.56
N TYR A 64 -5.34 2.44 6.67
CA TYR A 64 -6.05 1.41 5.93
C TYR A 64 -7.56 1.47 6.20
N LYS A 65 -7.95 1.52 7.48
CA LYS A 65 -9.35 1.61 7.88
C LYS A 65 -10.01 2.87 7.32
N LYS A 66 -9.31 4.00 7.41
CA LYS A 66 -9.82 5.27 6.91
C LYS A 66 -10.03 5.24 5.39
N LEU A 67 -9.09 4.65 4.66
CA LEU A 67 -9.21 4.51 3.21
C LEU A 67 -10.42 3.66 2.84
N LEU A 68 -10.66 2.55 3.55
CA LEU A 68 -11.83 1.72 3.30
C LEU A 68 -13.13 2.49 3.57
N GLU A 69 -13.16 3.31 4.62
CA GLU A 69 -14.31 4.18 4.91
C GLU A 69 -14.54 5.20 3.79
N ASP A 70 -13.47 5.66 3.16
CA ASP A 70 -13.53 6.61 2.04
C ASP A 70 -13.87 5.93 0.70
N GLY A 71 -14.12 4.63 0.69
CA GLY A 71 -14.53 3.92 -0.51
C GLY A 71 -13.41 3.26 -1.29
N TRP A 72 -12.18 3.28 -0.77
CA TRP A 72 -11.07 2.54 -1.39
C TRP A 72 -11.30 1.04 -1.23
N VAL A 73 -10.88 0.26 -2.23
CA VAL A 73 -11.03 -1.19 -2.22
C VAL A 73 -9.71 -1.86 -2.57
N LYS A 74 -9.54 -3.11 -2.13
CA LYS A 74 -8.37 -3.89 -2.51
C LYS A 74 -8.42 -4.21 -4.00
N THR A 75 -7.26 -4.14 -4.65
CA THR A 75 -7.11 -4.56 -6.03
C THR A 75 -5.91 -5.49 -6.15
N TYR A 76 -6.03 -6.51 -6.96
CA TYR A 76 -4.94 -7.44 -7.23
C TYR A 76 -4.26 -7.16 -8.57
N ARG A 77 -4.78 -6.19 -9.31
CA ARG A 77 -4.30 -5.84 -10.64
C ARG A 77 -2.86 -5.34 -10.66
N PHE A 78 -2.41 -4.69 -9.58
CA PHE A 78 -1.11 -4.05 -9.51
C PHE A 78 -0.18 -4.69 -8.48
N ASN A 79 -0.40 -5.94 -8.11
CA ASN A 79 0.38 -6.59 -7.06
C ASN A 79 1.79 -7.03 -7.50
N ASN A 80 2.10 -6.99 -8.78
CA ASN A 80 3.36 -7.50 -9.33
C ASN A 80 4.40 -6.44 -9.67
N PHE A 81 4.25 -5.25 -9.13
CA PHE A 81 5.26 -4.21 -9.38
C PHE A 81 5.90 -3.68 -8.12
#